data_7d0b3cc26804c23377332e3fe9976367
#
_entry.id   7d0b3cc26804c23377332e3fe9976367
#
_cell.length_a   1.000
_cell.length_b   1.000
_cell.length_c   1.000
_cell.angle_alpha   90.00
_cell.angle_beta   90.00
_cell.angle_gamma   90.00
#
_symmetry.space_group_name_H-M   'P 1'
#
loop_
_entity.id
_entity.type
_entity.pdbx_description
1 polymer ?
#
loop_
_entity_poly.entity_id
_entity_poly.type
_entity_poly.pdbx_seq_one_letter_code
_entity_poly.pdbx_strand_id
1 'polypeptide(L)'
;MLCGLSGGADSVALVMVLREAGFEVVGLHCNFQLRGAESERDERFVRQFCADYGVTLLTTRFDTLAEAEAHGESIEMAARRLRYAWFAEVADAAEVRSVVCVAHHADDNVETMLLNLVRGAGLHGLTGMQVENDLGILRPLLTSTRQEIEAYLSERGKTFVVDSTNADVQYRRNKIRHEVLPLLRTLNPSIDRTLTETMHRLREAEQALLAPAAADNNYRQTQQLLALGFTSAQIDQMRSAQNGAFTTSGRVMLTKHRGQLLWGEIPAPVSSRPIPFRRVPRSEVTNLRDPERGVFDAAAVRGQLVVRSVQEGDRFVPFGMKGSKLVSDYLTDRHRSRLDKLAQLCVCDDEGILWLVGLTIAQRAAVTPSTTEVVCVEFKG
;
A
#
# COMPACT_ATOMS: atom_id res chain seq x y z
N MET A 1 -17.65 -11.51 11.60
CA MET A 1 -16.90 -11.83 10.38
C MET A 1 -17.74 -11.46 9.16
N LEU A 2 -17.20 -10.72 8.20
CA LEU A 2 -17.86 -10.36 6.93
C LEU A 2 -17.37 -11.31 5.86
N CYS A 3 -18.23 -12.22 5.38
CA CYS A 3 -17.82 -13.32 4.50
C CYS A 3 -18.30 -13.09 3.07
N GLY A 4 -17.38 -12.99 2.11
CA GLY A 4 -17.73 -13.01 0.69
C GLY A 4 -18.43 -14.33 0.33
N LEU A 5 -19.71 -14.26 -0.06
CA LEU A 5 -20.58 -15.41 -0.29
C LEU A 5 -21.11 -15.42 -1.72
N SER A 6 -20.49 -16.23 -2.59
CA SER A 6 -20.91 -16.38 -3.99
C SER A 6 -22.00 -17.45 -4.19
N GLY A 7 -22.20 -18.33 -3.23
CA GLY A 7 -23.04 -19.51 -3.34
C GLY A 7 -22.31 -20.78 -3.80
N GLY A 8 -21.07 -20.64 -4.25
CA GLY A 8 -20.20 -21.79 -4.58
C GLY A 8 -19.73 -22.52 -3.33
N ALA A 9 -19.26 -23.78 -3.50
CA ALA A 9 -18.87 -24.66 -2.41
C ALA A 9 -17.93 -23.98 -1.39
N ASP A 10 -16.89 -23.33 -1.86
CA ASP A 10 -15.87 -22.72 -0.98
C ASP A 10 -16.47 -21.65 -0.08
N SER A 11 -17.31 -20.78 -0.65
CA SER A 11 -17.95 -19.69 0.10
C SER A 11 -19.02 -20.20 1.08
N VAL A 12 -19.75 -21.24 0.71
CA VAL A 12 -20.71 -21.91 1.60
C VAL A 12 -19.98 -22.58 2.76
N ALA A 13 -18.91 -23.34 2.46
CA ALA A 13 -18.09 -23.98 3.48
C ALA A 13 -17.45 -22.97 4.44
N LEU A 14 -16.93 -21.85 3.92
CA LEU A 14 -16.36 -20.78 4.75
C LEU A 14 -17.35 -20.27 5.79
N VAL A 15 -18.58 -19.95 5.36
CA VAL A 15 -19.62 -19.45 6.27
C VAL A 15 -19.96 -20.50 7.34
N MET A 16 -20.10 -21.76 6.93
CA MET A 16 -20.44 -22.85 7.85
C MET A 16 -19.32 -23.09 8.88
N VAL A 17 -18.07 -23.20 8.45
CA VAL A 17 -16.91 -23.41 9.33
C VAL A 17 -16.78 -22.29 10.34
N LEU A 18 -16.93 -21.04 9.92
CA LEU A 18 -16.84 -19.89 10.83
C LEU A 18 -17.99 -19.87 11.84
N ARG A 19 -19.19 -20.25 11.42
CA ARG A 19 -20.34 -20.39 12.32
C ARG A 19 -20.14 -21.53 13.34
N GLU A 20 -19.66 -22.69 12.90
CA GLU A 20 -19.34 -23.83 13.77
C GLU A 20 -18.21 -23.47 14.77
N ALA A 21 -17.28 -22.61 14.37
CA ALA A 21 -16.24 -22.08 15.24
C ALA A 21 -16.74 -20.98 16.23
N GLY A 22 -18.05 -20.65 16.21
CA GLY A 22 -18.67 -19.73 17.15
C GLY A 22 -18.58 -18.23 16.76
N PHE A 23 -18.18 -17.92 15.52
CA PHE A 23 -18.17 -16.54 15.07
C PHE A 23 -19.54 -16.07 14.60
N GLU A 24 -19.86 -14.81 14.88
CA GLU A 24 -20.94 -14.12 14.18
C GLU A 24 -20.53 -13.83 12.73
N VAL A 25 -21.37 -14.25 11.79
CA VAL A 25 -21.09 -14.17 10.37
C VAL A 25 -22.17 -13.34 9.66
N VAL A 26 -21.71 -12.38 8.84
CA VAL A 26 -22.54 -11.64 7.88
C VAL A 26 -22.08 -12.04 6.47
N GLY A 27 -22.98 -12.55 5.66
CA GLY A 27 -22.73 -12.87 4.26
C GLY A 27 -22.73 -11.62 3.39
N LEU A 28 -21.72 -11.49 2.53
CA LEU A 28 -21.60 -10.40 1.54
C LEU A 28 -21.73 -10.99 0.14
N HIS A 29 -22.83 -10.72 -0.56
CA HIS A 29 -23.07 -11.21 -1.92
C HIS A 29 -23.04 -10.08 -2.95
N CYS A 30 -22.18 -10.23 -3.97
CA CYS A 30 -22.11 -9.34 -5.12
C CYS A 30 -22.76 -10.01 -6.34
N ASN A 31 -23.83 -9.43 -6.85
CA ASN A 31 -24.40 -9.80 -8.15
C ASN A 31 -23.79 -8.90 -9.23
N PHE A 32 -22.87 -9.44 -10.04
CA PHE A 32 -22.17 -8.72 -11.08
C PHE A 32 -22.95 -8.57 -12.39
N GLN A 33 -24.16 -9.12 -12.47
CA GLN A 33 -25.09 -9.08 -13.60
C GLN A 33 -24.48 -9.58 -14.95
N LEU A 34 -23.46 -10.43 -14.89
CA LEU A 34 -22.71 -10.91 -16.06
C LEU A 34 -23.36 -12.12 -16.75
N ARG A 35 -24.22 -12.86 -16.04
CA ARG A 35 -24.77 -14.16 -16.50
C ARG A 35 -26.30 -14.21 -16.50
N GLY A 36 -26.96 -13.05 -16.50
CA GLY A 36 -28.41 -12.95 -16.58
C GLY A 36 -29.13 -13.84 -15.56
N ALA A 37 -29.91 -14.84 -16.05
CA ALA A 37 -30.71 -15.73 -15.20
C ALA A 37 -29.89 -16.57 -14.21
N GLU A 38 -28.63 -16.91 -14.51
CA GLU A 38 -27.74 -17.61 -13.58
C GLU A 38 -27.37 -16.73 -12.41
N SER A 39 -27.03 -15.45 -12.64
CA SER A 39 -26.72 -14.50 -11.56
C SER A 39 -27.92 -14.33 -10.60
N GLU A 40 -29.14 -14.33 -11.12
CA GLU A 40 -30.37 -14.25 -10.32
C GLU A 40 -30.66 -15.58 -9.56
N ARG A 41 -30.34 -16.72 -10.17
CA ARG A 41 -30.43 -18.05 -9.50
C ARG A 41 -29.46 -18.09 -8.31
N ASP A 42 -28.22 -17.64 -8.52
CA ASP A 42 -27.16 -17.67 -7.51
C ASP A 42 -27.49 -16.75 -6.33
N GLU A 43 -27.99 -15.54 -6.60
CA GLU A 43 -28.46 -14.64 -5.55
C GLU A 43 -29.64 -15.24 -4.76
N ARG A 44 -30.60 -15.89 -5.43
CA ARG A 44 -31.71 -16.57 -4.74
C ARG A 44 -31.24 -17.71 -3.86
N PHE A 45 -30.28 -18.54 -4.34
CA PHE A 45 -29.68 -19.60 -3.56
C PHE A 45 -29.01 -19.03 -2.29
N VAL A 46 -28.21 -17.96 -2.41
CA VAL A 46 -27.52 -17.34 -1.29
C VAL A 46 -28.52 -16.78 -0.27
N ARG A 47 -29.60 -16.16 -0.72
CA ARG A 47 -30.66 -15.65 0.17
C ARG A 47 -31.33 -16.79 0.96
N GLN A 48 -31.66 -17.88 0.27
CA GLN A 48 -32.26 -19.08 0.91
C GLN A 48 -31.28 -19.69 1.91
N PHE A 49 -30.02 -19.91 1.51
CA PHE A 49 -28.97 -20.44 2.37
C PHE A 49 -28.81 -19.60 3.65
N CYS A 50 -28.75 -18.28 3.52
CA CYS A 50 -28.63 -17.41 4.69
C CYS A 50 -29.85 -17.45 5.61
N ALA A 51 -31.04 -17.52 5.04
CA ALA A 51 -32.28 -17.68 5.80
C ALA A 51 -32.32 -19.00 6.59
N ASP A 52 -31.95 -20.13 5.94
CA ASP A 52 -31.93 -21.46 6.55
C ASP A 52 -30.88 -21.56 7.69
N TYR A 53 -29.80 -20.80 7.59
CA TYR A 53 -28.70 -20.83 8.58
C TYR A 53 -28.74 -19.67 9.59
N GLY A 54 -29.71 -18.78 9.52
CA GLY A 54 -29.78 -17.61 10.38
C GLY A 54 -28.57 -16.70 10.23
N VAL A 55 -28.07 -16.52 8.99
CA VAL A 55 -26.97 -15.64 8.65
C VAL A 55 -27.51 -14.34 8.09
N THR A 56 -27.11 -13.20 8.65
CA THR A 56 -27.43 -11.89 8.08
C THR A 56 -26.77 -11.78 6.70
N LEU A 57 -27.52 -11.33 5.69
CA LEU A 57 -27.05 -11.18 4.33
C LEU A 57 -27.13 -9.73 3.86
N LEU A 58 -26.01 -9.19 3.38
CA LEU A 58 -25.96 -7.95 2.63
C LEU A 58 -25.71 -8.28 1.15
N THR A 59 -26.43 -7.60 0.27
CA THR A 59 -26.32 -7.82 -1.18
C THR A 59 -26.14 -6.51 -1.92
N THR A 60 -25.34 -6.54 -2.97
CA THR A 60 -25.21 -5.42 -3.92
C THR A 60 -25.25 -5.94 -5.36
N ARG A 61 -25.61 -5.07 -6.30
CA ARG A 61 -25.64 -5.36 -7.73
C ARG A 61 -24.79 -4.35 -8.47
N PHE A 62 -24.00 -4.80 -9.44
CA PHE A 62 -23.11 -3.98 -10.23
C PHE A 62 -23.43 -4.13 -11.73
N ASP A 63 -23.45 -3.01 -12.44
CA ASP A 63 -23.30 -3.02 -13.90
C ASP A 63 -21.82 -3.16 -14.24
N THR A 64 -21.32 -4.39 -14.14
CA THR A 64 -19.88 -4.68 -14.29
C THR A 64 -19.38 -4.39 -15.69
N LEU A 65 -20.23 -4.50 -16.72
CA LEU A 65 -19.84 -4.20 -18.11
C LEU A 65 -19.60 -2.70 -18.31
N ALA A 66 -20.53 -1.87 -17.85
CA ALA A 66 -20.36 -0.42 -17.91
C ALA A 66 -19.16 0.06 -17.10
N GLU A 67 -18.93 -0.52 -15.92
CA GLU A 67 -17.78 -0.22 -15.08
C GLU A 67 -16.44 -0.61 -15.71
N ALA A 68 -16.36 -1.78 -16.35
CA ALA A 68 -15.16 -2.23 -17.06
C ALA A 68 -14.82 -1.30 -18.24
N GLU A 69 -15.84 -0.90 -19.03
CA GLU A 69 -15.68 0.02 -20.15
C GLU A 69 -15.23 1.40 -19.68
N ALA A 70 -15.88 1.95 -18.65
CA ALA A 70 -15.56 3.28 -18.12
C ALA A 70 -14.11 3.40 -17.62
N HIS A 71 -13.52 2.31 -17.13
CA HIS A 71 -12.16 2.29 -16.60
C HIS A 71 -11.12 1.66 -17.55
N GLY A 72 -11.52 1.16 -18.72
CA GLY A 72 -10.62 0.52 -19.68
C GLY A 72 -9.96 -0.75 -19.14
N GLU A 73 -10.66 -1.49 -18.28
CA GLU A 73 -10.15 -2.69 -17.61
C GLU A 73 -10.91 -3.96 -18.08
N SER A 74 -10.33 -5.14 -17.81
CA SER A 74 -11.05 -6.39 -18.09
C SER A 74 -12.22 -6.57 -17.12
N ILE A 75 -13.25 -7.30 -17.56
CA ILE A 75 -14.44 -7.62 -16.74
C ILE A 75 -14.03 -8.27 -15.40
N GLU A 76 -13.01 -9.14 -15.41
CA GLU A 76 -12.49 -9.79 -14.19
C GLU A 76 -11.87 -8.76 -13.23
N MET A 77 -11.11 -7.80 -13.75
CA MET A 77 -10.51 -6.72 -12.96
C MET A 77 -11.59 -5.80 -12.38
N ALA A 78 -12.58 -5.42 -13.18
CA ALA A 78 -13.72 -4.62 -12.74
C ALA A 78 -14.49 -5.31 -11.62
N ALA A 79 -14.89 -6.58 -11.83
CA ALA A 79 -15.59 -7.35 -10.82
C ALA A 79 -14.79 -7.50 -9.51
N ARG A 80 -13.46 -7.66 -9.62
CA ARG A 80 -12.57 -7.73 -8.46
C ARG A 80 -12.50 -6.38 -7.74
N ARG A 81 -12.29 -5.28 -8.44
CA ARG A 81 -12.24 -3.92 -7.89
C ARG A 81 -13.53 -3.57 -7.16
N LEU A 82 -14.68 -3.75 -7.82
CA LEU A 82 -16.00 -3.47 -7.27
C LEU A 82 -16.28 -4.30 -6.01
N ARG A 83 -15.95 -5.59 -6.01
CA ARG A 83 -16.09 -6.47 -4.84
C ARG A 83 -15.35 -5.94 -3.64
N TYR A 84 -14.05 -5.66 -3.79
CA TYR A 84 -13.24 -5.25 -2.65
C TYR A 84 -13.53 -3.83 -2.19
N ALA A 85 -13.90 -2.91 -3.08
CA ALA A 85 -14.37 -1.59 -2.71
C ALA A 85 -15.62 -1.67 -1.84
N TRP A 86 -16.62 -2.46 -2.27
CA TRP A 86 -17.84 -2.63 -1.48
C TRP A 86 -17.60 -3.37 -0.15
N PHE A 87 -16.71 -4.36 -0.12
CA PHE A 87 -16.35 -5.03 1.13
C PHE A 87 -15.70 -4.07 2.13
N ALA A 88 -14.86 -3.15 1.65
CA ALA A 88 -14.26 -2.11 2.49
C ALA A 88 -15.32 -1.14 3.02
N GLU A 89 -16.24 -0.67 2.16
CA GLU A 89 -17.36 0.21 2.57
C GLU A 89 -18.21 -0.43 3.67
N VAL A 90 -18.55 -1.72 3.52
CA VAL A 90 -19.32 -2.44 4.53
C VAL A 90 -18.53 -2.62 5.83
N ALA A 91 -17.23 -2.88 5.74
CA ALA A 91 -16.37 -3.04 6.91
C ALA A 91 -16.21 -1.71 7.68
N ASP A 92 -16.06 -0.60 6.97
CA ASP A 92 -15.91 0.75 7.53
C ASP A 92 -17.22 1.26 8.16
N ALA A 93 -18.37 0.86 7.60
CA ALA A 93 -19.69 1.20 8.12
C ALA A 93 -20.13 0.37 9.34
N ALA A 94 -19.39 -0.68 9.69
CA ALA A 94 -19.73 -1.57 10.79
C ALA A 94 -19.45 -0.89 12.15
N GLU A 95 -20.43 -0.91 13.05
CA GLU A 95 -20.29 -0.34 14.41
C GLU A 95 -19.26 -1.07 15.29
N VAL A 96 -18.96 -2.32 14.95
CA VAL A 96 -17.98 -3.16 15.63
C VAL A 96 -16.83 -3.52 14.69
N ARG A 97 -15.63 -3.70 15.25
CA ARG A 97 -14.46 -4.14 14.48
C ARG A 97 -14.77 -5.41 13.71
N SER A 98 -14.88 -5.29 12.40
CA SER A 98 -15.22 -6.36 11.49
C SER A 98 -14.00 -6.80 10.67
N VAL A 99 -13.94 -8.08 10.33
CA VAL A 99 -12.89 -8.65 9.50
C VAL A 99 -13.52 -9.29 8.28
N VAL A 100 -13.03 -8.94 7.09
CA VAL A 100 -13.47 -9.50 5.83
C VAL A 100 -12.79 -10.84 5.58
N CYS A 101 -13.59 -11.89 5.28
CA CYS A 101 -13.10 -13.22 4.97
C CYS A 101 -13.49 -13.61 3.54
N VAL A 102 -12.57 -14.24 2.81
CA VAL A 102 -12.80 -14.77 1.47
C VAL A 102 -12.39 -16.23 1.38
N ALA A 103 -13.08 -17.01 0.56
CA ALA A 103 -13.00 -18.47 0.51
C ALA A 103 -11.91 -18.98 -0.45
N HIS A 104 -10.77 -18.31 -0.56
CA HIS A 104 -9.64 -18.88 -1.29
C HIS A 104 -9.10 -20.10 -0.54
N HIS A 105 -8.78 -21.16 -1.29
CA HIS A 105 -8.34 -22.44 -0.76
C HIS A 105 -6.95 -22.85 -1.30
N ALA A 106 -6.44 -24.02 -0.92
CA ALA A 106 -5.08 -24.46 -1.25
C ALA A 106 -4.86 -24.58 -2.77
N ASP A 107 -5.85 -25.11 -3.51
CA ASP A 107 -5.72 -25.22 -4.98
C ASP A 107 -5.64 -23.84 -5.66
N ASP A 108 -6.42 -22.87 -5.19
CA ASP A 108 -6.31 -21.47 -5.66
C ASP A 108 -4.93 -20.88 -5.43
N ASN A 109 -4.29 -21.26 -4.32
CA ASN A 109 -2.95 -20.80 -3.97
C ASN A 109 -1.90 -21.38 -4.92
N VAL A 110 -2.01 -22.69 -5.24
CA VAL A 110 -1.16 -23.36 -6.23
C VAL A 110 -1.32 -22.72 -7.61
N GLU A 111 -2.57 -22.49 -8.04
CA GLU A 111 -2.85 -21.79 -9.31
C GLU A 111 -2.21 -20.40 -9.36
N THR A 112 -2.29 -19.66 -8.26
CA THR A 112 -1.71 -18.31 -8.14
C THR A 112 -0.19 -18.36 -8.25
N MET A 113 0.47 -19.31 -7.57
CA MET A 113 1.91 -19.51 -7.68
C MET A 113 2.33 -19.80 -9.14
N LEU A 114 1.64 -20.70 -9.81
CA LEU A 114 1.93 -21.06 -11.22
C LEU A 114 1.69 -19.89 -12.17
N LEU A 115 0.60 -19.12 -11.97
CA LEU A 115 0.34 -17.90 -12.74
C LEU A 115 1.46 -16.89 -12.58
N ASN A 116 1.93 -16.69 -11.35
CA ASN A 116 3.02 -15.77 -11.04
C ASN A 116 4.35 -16.26 -11.62
N LEU A 117 4.61 -17.57 -11.56
CA LEU A 117 5.80 -18.18 -12.19
C LEU A 117 5.83 -17.92 -13.70
N VAL A 118 4.70 -18.16 -14.40
CA VAL A 118 4.57 -17.91 -15.85
C VAL A 118 4.73 -16.42 -16.20
N ARG A 119 4.39 -15.52 -15.29
CA ARG A 119 4.56 -14.06 -15.44
C ARG A 119 5.98 -13.58 -15.14
N GLY A 120 6.86 -14.45 -14.64
CA GLY A 120 8.23 -14.08 -14.25
C GLY A 120 8.31 -13.36 -12.92
N ALA A 121 7.41 -13.66 -11.99
CA ALA A 121 7.42 -13.07 -10.66
C ALA A 121 8.69 -13.43 -9.88
N GLY A 122 9.19 -12.48 -9.07
CA GLY A 122 10.26 -12.72 -8.11
C GLY A 122 9.81 -13.55 -6.90
N LEU A 123 10.68 -13.66 -5.88
CA LEU A 123 10.47 -14.51 -4.70
C LEU A 123 9.10 -14.25 -4.05
N HIS A 124 8.74 -12.99 -3.82
CA HIS A 124 7.46 -12.62 -3.20
C HIS A 124 6.25 -13.23 -3.93
N GLY A 125 6.21 -13.09 -5.27
CA GLY A 125 5.10 -13.66 -6.06
C GLY A 125 5.02 -15.18 -6.03
N LEU A 126 6.14 -15.87 -5.78
CA LEU A 126 6.21 -17.33 -5.71
C LEU A 126 5.87 -17.89 -4.32
N THR A 127 5.74 -17.05 -3.30
CA THR A 127 5.26 -17.48 -1.97
C THR A 127 3.76 -17.75 -1.93
N GLY A 128 3.04 -17.47 -3.03
CA GLY A 128 1.60 -17.63 -3.12
C GLY A 128 0.81 -16.56 -2.32
N MET A 129 -0.44 -16.87 -2.02
CA MET A 129 -1.30 -15.98 -1.22
C MET A 129 -0.95 -16.05 0.27
N GLN A 130 -1.08 -14.91 0.97
CA GLN A 130 -0.99 -14.85 2.42
C GLN A 130 -2.35 -15.16 3.06
N VAL A 131 -2.35 -15.69 4.29
CA VAL A 131 -3.59 -15.92 5.08
C VAL A 131 -4.33 -14.59 5.27
N GLU A 132 -3.60 -13.53 5.54
CA GLU A 132 -4.09 -12.16 5.60
C GLU A 132 -3.32 -11.33 4.56
N ASN A 133 -4.03 -10.50 3.79
CA ASN A 133 -3.39 -9.60 2.84
C ASN A 133 -3.22 -8.19 3.44
N ASP A 134 -2.55 -7.30 2.70
CA ASP A 134 -2.27 -5.91 3.09
C ASP A 134 -3.55 -5.07 3.33
N LEU A 135 -4.71 -5.53 2.86
CA LEU A 135 -6.02 -4.91 3.09
C LEU A 135 -6.74 -5.50 4.32
N GLY A 136 -6.09 -6.35 5.12
CA GLY A 136 -6.69 -7.00 6.29
C GLY A 136 -7.75 -8.07 5.94
N ILE A 137 -7.73 -8.59 4.71
CA ILE A 137 -8.68 -9.63 4.27
C ILE A 137 -8.10 -11.01 4.60
N LEU A 138 -8.85 -11.80 5.36
CA LEU A 138 -8.47 -13.16 5.77
C LEU A 138 -8.91 -14.21 4.74
N ARG A 139 -8.13 -15.30 4.67
CA ARG A 139 -8.39 -16.50 3.87
C ARG A 139 -8.34 -17.75 4.75
N PRO A 140 -9.41 -18.01 5.54
CA PRO A 140 -9.39 -19.09 6.51
C PRO A 140 -9.23 -20.49 5.89
N LEU A 141 -9.64 -20.69 4.63
CA LEU A 141 -9.58 -21.97 3.93
C LEU A 141 -8.28 -22.17 3.13
N LEU A 142 -7.28 -21.27 3.24
CA LEU A 142 -6.07 -21.30 2.39
C LEU A 142 -5.23 -22.57 2.53
N THR A 143 -5.40 -23.32 3.63
CA THR A 143 -4.73 -24.61 3.88
C THR A 143 -5.59 -25.82 3.54
N SER A 144 -6.86 -25.63 3.24
CA SER A 144 -7.79 -26.70 2.86
C SER A 144 -7.82 -26.89 1.36
N THR A 145 -7.91 -28.12 0.91
CA THR A 145 -8.07 -28.48 -0.51
C THR A 145 -9.53 -28.38 -0.95
N ARG A 146 -9.75 -28.22 -2.23
CA ARG A 146 -11.11 -28.27 -2.82
C ARG A 146 -11.80 -29.58 -2.48
N GLN A 147 -11.10 -30.71 -2.51
CA GLN A 147 -11.63 -32.02 -2.17
C GLN A 147 -12.11 -32.10 -0.71
N GLU A 148 -11.33 -31.58 0.24
CA GLU A 148 -11.72 -31.52 1.65
C GLU A 148 -12.95 -30.63 1.87
N ILE A 149 -13.04 -29.50 1.17
CA ILE A 149 -14.20 -28.60 1.21
C ILE A 149 -15.47 -29.32 0.70
N GLU A 150 -15.39 -30.02 -0.43
CA GLU A 150 -16.53 -30.74 -0.98
C GLU A 150 -16.93 -31.92 -0.10
N ALA A 151 -15.97 -32.65 0.46
CA ALA A 151 -16.23 -33.72 1.43
C ALA A 151 -16.94 -33.17 2.68
N TYR A 152 -16.46 -32.07 3.24
CA TYR A 152 -17.09 -31.40 4.39
C TYR A 152 -18.56 -31.03 4.13
N LEU A 153 -18.87 -30.48 2.95
CA LEU A 153 -20.25 -30.15 2.58
C LEU A 153 -21.11 -31.39 2.35
N SER A 154 -20.57 -32.42 1.69
CA SER A 154 -21.24 -33.66 1.42
C SER A 154 -21.64 -34.40 2.71
N GLU A 155 -20.72 -34.49 3.68
CA GLU A 155 -20.98 -35.09 5.00
C GLU A 155 -22.14 -34.40 5.75
N ARG A 156 -22.38 -33.13 5.46
CA ARG A 156 -23.43 -32.30 6.07
C ARG A 156 -24.70 -32.23 5.20
N GLY A 157 -24.73 -32.93 4.07
CA GLY A 157 -25.83 -32.91 3.13
C GLY A 157 -26.12 -31.52 2.54
N LYS A 158 -25.06 -30.70 2.33
CA LYS A 158 -25.22 -29.33 1.84
C LYS A 158 -25.03 -29.26 0.33
N THR A 159 -25.88 -28.48 -0.29
CA THR A 159 -25.79 -28.13 -1.72
C THR A 159 -25.13 -26.79 -1.93
N PHE A 160 -24.61 -26.57 -3.11
CA PHE A 160 -23.98 -25.33 -3.55
C PHE A 160 -24.22 -25.09 -5.04
N VAL A 161 -23.99 -23.87 -5.50
CA VAL A 161 -24.10 -23.54 -6.91
C VAL A 161 -22.81 -23.87 -7.65
N VAL A 162 -22.94 -24.45 -8.81
CA VAL A 162 -21.82 -24.68 -9.74
C VAL A 162 -21.85 -23.56 -10.80
N ASP A 163 -20.75 -22.81 -10.90
CA ASP A 163 -20.58 -21.75 -11.87
C ASP A 163 -20.20 -22.34 -13.23
N SER A 164 -21.01 -22.06 -14.27
CA SER A 164 -20.80 -22.57 -15.63
C SER A 164 -19.48 -22.04 -16.26
N THR A 165 -18.98 -20.88 -15.84
CA THR A 165 -17.74 -20.28 -16.37
C THR A 165 -16.46 -20.97 -15.85
N ASN A 166 -16.55 -21.83 -14.85
CA ASN A 166 -15.41 -22.59 -14.34
C ASN A 166 -14.79 -23.54 -15.38
N ALA A 167 -15.52 -23.90 -16.43
CA ALA A 167 -15.05 -24.77 -17.51
C ALA A 167 -14.38 -24.01 -18.67
N ASP A 168 -14.44 -22.67 -18.71
CA ASP A 168 -13.90 -21.88 -19.82
C ASP A 168 -12.37 -21.73 -19.74
N VAL A 169 -11.67 -22.47 -20.61
CA VAL A 169 -10.20 -22.48 -20.70
C VAL A 169 -9.60 -21.26 -21.37
N GLN A 170 -10.37 -20.31 -21.87
CA GLN A 170 -9.85 -19.04 -22.40
C GLN A 170 -9.20 -18.20 -21.28
N TYR A 171 -9.64 -18.36 -20.05
CA TYR A 171 -9.01 -17.71 -18.90
C TYR A 171 -7.74 -18.42 -18.47
N ARG A 172 -6.64 -17.68 -18.33
CA ARG A 172 -5.31 -18.22 -17.96
C ARG A 172 -5.35 -19.10 -16.71
N ARG A 173 -6.18 -18.75 -15.74
CA ARG A 173 -6.32 -19.50 -14.49
C ARG A 173 -6.99 -20.86 -14.73
N ASN A 174 -8.06 -20.89 -15.51
CA ASN A 174 -8.74 -22.14 -15.89
C ASN A 174 -7.83 -23.03 -16.74
N LYS A 175 -6.97 -22.44 -17.61
CA LYS A 175 -5.97 -23.22 -18.35
C LYS A 175 -4.95 -23.89 -17.43
N ILE A 176 -4.49 -23.21 -16.38
CA ILE A 176 -3.63 -23.83 -15.36
C ILE A 176 -4.37 -24.97 -14.66
N ARG A 177 -5.60 -24.75 -14.25
CA ARG A 177 -6.45 -25.73 -13.53
C ARG A 177 -6.75 -26.98 -14.37
N HIS A 178 -7.10 -26.80 -15.64
CA HIS A 178 -7.62 -27.89 -16.48
C HIS A 178 -6.57 -28.54 -17.37
N GLU A 179 -5.46 -27.88 -17.67
CA GLU A 179 -4.43 -28.42 -18.55
C GLU A 179 -3.07 -28.59 -17.83
N VAL A 180 -2.55 -27.57 -17.17
CA VAL A 180 -1.20 -27.58 -16.62
C VAL A 180 -1.12 -28.44 -15.36
N LEU A 181 -1.97 -28.23 -14.38
CA LEU A 181 -1.99 -29.01 -13.12
C LEU A 181 -2.23 -30.49 -13.36
N PRO A 182 -3.19 -30.93 -14.20
CA PRO A 182 -3.32 -32.33 -14.55
C PRO A 182 -2.05 -32.93 -15.17
N LEU A 183 -1.38 -32.20 -16.07
CA LEU A 183 -0.10 -32.64 -16.64
C LEU A 183 0.98 -32.77 -15.57
N LEU A 184 1.13 -31.79 -14.66
CA LEU A 184 2.07 -31.88 -13.56
C LEU A 184 1.79 -33.05 -12.63
N ARG A 185 0.51 -33.38 -12.38
CA ARG A 185 0.09 -34.55 -11.59
C ARG A 185 0.49 -35.87 -12.22
N THR A 186 0.63 -35.95 -13.57
CA THR A 186 1.16 -37.17 -14.23
C THR A 186 2.68 -37.34 -13.96
N LEU A 187 3.41 -36.27 -13.74
CA LEU A 187 4.85 -36.28 -13.41
C LEU A 187 5.07 -36.53 -11.90
N ASN A 188 4.24 -35.93 -11.07
CA ASN A 188 4.27 -36.08 -9.62
C ASN A 188 2.84 -36.09 -9.07
N PRO A 189 2.28 -37.25 -8.70
CA PRO A 189 0.92 -37.34 -8.15
C PRO A 189 0.69 -36.49 -6.91
N SER A 190 1.75 -36.11 -6.18
CA SER A 190 1.70 -35.27 -4.99
C SER A 190 2.08 -33.80 -5.29
N ILE A 191 1.99 -33.34 -6.54
CA ILE A 191 2.49 -32.02 -6.97
C ILE A 191 1.84 -30.88 -6.20
N ASP A 192 0.54 -30.96 -5.91
CA ASP A 192 -0.20 -29.92 -5.17
C ASP A 192 0.43 -29.69 -3.79
N ARG A 193 0.71 -30.78 -3.06
CA ARG A 193 1.42 -30.73 -1.78
C ARG A 193 2.84 -30.21 -1.96
N THR A 194 3.58 -30.71 -2.96
CA THR A 194 4.96 -30.29 -3.21
C THR A 194 5.04 -28.80 -3.49
N LEU A 195 4.12 -28.23 -4.28
CA LEU A 195 4.06 -26.80 -4.57
C LEU A 195 3.70 -25.98 -3.31
N THR A 196 2.77 -26.48 -2.49
CA THR A 196 2.41 -25.85 -1.21
C THR A 196 3.63 -25.81 -0.25
N GLU A 197 4.36 -26.92 -0.11
CA GLU A 197 5.59 -26.98 0.69
C GLU A 197 6.67 -26.05 0.13
N THR A 198 6.78 -25.95 -1.20
CA THR A 198 7.73 -25.05 -1.86
C THR A 198 7.38 -23.59 -1.58
N MET A 199 6.10 -23.20 -1.67
CA MET A 199 5.65 -21.86 -1.30
C MET A 199 5.99 -21.53 0.15
N HIS A 200 5.80 -22.48 1.06
CA HIS A 200 6.15 -22.30 2.48
C HIS A 200 7.65 -22.04 2.67
N ARG A 201 8.51 -22.87 2.07
CA ARG A 201 9.98 -22.70 2.13
C ARG A 201 10.43 -21.38 1.52
N LEU A 202 9.82 -20.97 0.40
CA LEU A 202 10.11 -19.67 -0.22
C LEU A 202 9.69 -18.51 0.69
N ARG A 203 8.58 -18.63 1.39
CA ARG A 203 8.12 -17.64 2.37
C ARG A 203 9.04 -17.52 3.56
N GLU A 204 9.50 -18.65 4.12
CA GLU A 204 10.49 -18.65 5.19
C GLU A 204 11.80 -18.00 4.74
N ALA A 205 12.27 -18.29 3.52
CA ALA A 205 13.45 -17.65 2.94
C ALA A 205 13.25 -16.14 2.75
N GLU A 206 12.09 -15.71 2.27
CA GLU A 206 11.74 -14.30 2.13
C GLU A 206 11.75 -13.59 3.50
N GLN A 207 11.11 -14.17 4.51
CA GLN A 207 11.09 -13.62 5.87
C GLN A 207 12.50 -13.51 6.46
N ALA A 208 13.33 -14.52 6.26
CA ALA A 208 14.73 -14.50 6.71
C ALA A 208 15.55 -13.41 6.01
N LEU A 209 15.26 -13.13 4.72
CA LEU A 209 15.91 -12.07 3.95
C LEU A 209 15.42 -10.66 4.33
N LEU A 210 14.16 -10.53 4.74
CA LEU A 210 13.54 -9.27 5.17
C LEU A 210 13.77 -8.99 6.65
N ALA A 211 14.13 -9.98 7.47
CA ALA A 211 14.43 -9.78 8.88
C ALA A 211 15.59 -8.79 9.08
N PRO A 212 15.53 -7.90 10.08
CA PRO A 212 16.60 -6.93 10.34
C PRO A 212 17.89 -7.65 10.73
N ALA A 213 18.86 -7.69 9.84
CA ALA A 213 20.23 -8.08 10.11
C ALA A 213 21.17 -7.28 9.23
N ALA A 214 22.29 -6.93 9.80
CA ALA A 214 23.35 -6.08 9.27
C ALA A 214 23.53 -6.13 7.75
N ALA A 215 23.61 -4.91 7.20
CA ALA A 215 24.28 -4.47 5.98
C ALA A 215 23.92 -5.11 4.63
N ASP A 216 23.52 -4.22 3.73
CA ASP A 216 23.80 -4.17 2.28
C ASP A 216 23.71 -5.52 1.51
N ASN A 217 22.54 -6.14 1.57
CA ASN A 217 22.25 -7.26 0.68
C ASN A 217 21.39 -6.74 -0.49
N ASN A 218 22.02 -6.64 -1.67
CA ASN A 218 21.36 -6.24 -2.92
C ASN A 218 20.05 -7.01 -3.20
N TYR A 219 19.99 -8.27 -2.80
CA TYR A 219 18.79 -9.09 -2.96
C TYR A 219 17.67 -8.63 -2.03
N ARG A 220 17.96 -8.44 -0.73
CA ARG A 220 16.97 -7.93 0.26
C ARG A 220 16.42 -6.57 -0.15
N GLN A 221 17.30 -5.64 -0.54
CA GLN A 221 16.93 -4.32 -1.03
C GLN A 221 16.02 -4.43 -2.26
N THR A 222 16.32 -5.35 -3.18
CA THR A 222 15.46 -5.63 -4.35
C THR A 222 14.08 -6.11 -3.93
N GLN A 223 14.00 -7.07 -3.01
CA GLN A 223 12.70 -7.60 -2.56
C GLN A 223 11.86 -6.53 -1.86
N GLN A 224 12.47 -5.68 -1.01
CA GLN A 224 11.79 -4.54 -0.39
C GLN A 224 11.23 -3.57 -1.44
N LEU A 225 12.01 -3.25 -2.47
CA LEU A 225 11.58 -2.34 -3.53
C LEU A 225 10.48 -2.95 -4.41
N LEU A 226 10.55 -4.26 -4.70
CA LEU A 226 9.47 -4.98 -5.40
C LEU A 226 8.17 -4.98 -4.59
N ALA A 227 8.26 -5.20 -3.28
CA ALA A 227 7.11 -5.13 -2.37
C ALA A 227 6.48 -3.73 -2.31
N LEU A 228 7.28 -2.68 -2.52
CA LEU A 228 6.81 -1.30 -2.64
C LEU A 228 6.29 -0.95 -4.06
N GLY A 229 6.19 -1.95 -4.95
CA GLY A 229 5.60 -1.82 -6.28
C GLY A 229 6.55 -1.33 -7.38
N PHE A 230 7.86 -1.25 -7.13
CA PHE A 230 8.82 -1.00 -8.20
C PHE A 230 9.02 -2.25 -9.05
N THR A 231 9.24 -2.07 -10.35
CA THR A 231 9.60 -3.18 -11.24
C THR A 231 11.10 -3.49 -11.17
N SER A 232 11.50 -4.74 -11.51
CA SER A 232 12.92 -5.10 -11.60
C SER A 232 13.67 -4.17 -12.54
N ALA A 233 13.09 -3.81 -13.69
CA ALA A 233 13.68 -2.89 -14.66
C ALA A 233 13.96 -1.49 -14.05
N GLN A 234 13.02 -0.94 -13.26
CA GLN A 234 13.22 0.34 -12.57
C GLN A 234 14.36 0.25 -11.55
N ILE A 235 14.44 -0.85 -10.79
CA ILE A 235 15.47 -1.06 -9.77
C ILE A 235 16.84 -1.15 -10.43
N ASP A 236 16.98 -1.94 -11.51
CA ASP A 236 18.25 -2.11 -12.23
C ASP A 236 18.67 -0.81 -12.92
N GLN A 237 17.74 -0.07 -13.52
CA GLN A 237 17.99 1.26 -14.07
C GLN A 237 18.52 2.20 -12.99
N MET A 238 17.91 2.19 -11.80
CA MET A 238 18.34 3.06 -10.69
C MET A 238 19.70 2.66 -10.12
N ARG A 239 20.06 1.38 -10.13
CA ARG A 239 21.41 0.93 -9.72
C ARG A 239 22.51 1.46 -10.63
N SER A 240 22.27 1.50 -11.93
CA SER A 240 23.21 2.02 -12.93
C SER A 240 23.14 3.53 -13.12
N ALA A 241 22.10 4.20 -12.60
CA ALA A 241 21.87 5.63 -12.79
C ALA A 241 22.91 6.50 -12.07
N GLN A 242 23.02 7.76 -12.51
CA GLN A 242 23.82 8.78 -11.84
C GLN A 242 23.13 9.28 -10.55
N ASN A 243 23.94 9.88 -9.66
CA ASN A 243 23.40 10.50 -8.46
C ASN A 243 22.38 11.59 -8.81
N GLY A 244 21.26 11.62 -8.08
CA GLY A 244 20.14 12.53 -8.32
C GLY A 244 19.03 11.97 -9.21
N ALA A 245 19.27 10.83 -9.90
CA ALA A 245 18.22 10.11 -10.60
C ALA A 245 17.15 9.62 -9.63
N PHE A 246 15.91 9.51 -10.11
CA PHE A 246 14.79 9.01 -9.32
C PHE A 246 13.74 8.34 -10.20
N THR A 247 12.94 7.48 -9.59
CA THR A 247 11.70 6.91 -10.13
C THR A 247 10.67 6.80 -9.00
N THR A 248 9.41 6.59 -9.33
CA THR A 248 8.34 6.50 -8.34
C THR A 248 7.48 5.27 -8.56
N SER A 249 6.91 4.76 -7.48
CA SER A 249 5.84 3.75 -7.49
C SER A 249 4.78 4.20 -6.48
N GLY A 250 3.61 4.58 -6.97
CA GLY A 250 2.57 5.19 -6.14
C GLY A 250 3.10 6.42 -5.38
N ARG A 251 3.04 6.34 -4.05
CA ARG A 251 3.52 7.40 -3.16
C ARG A 251 4.99 7.25 -2.74
N VAL A 252 5.68 6.21 -3.21
CA VAL A 252 7.08 5.95 -2.83
C VAL A 252 8.00 6.44 -3.94
N MET A 253 9.06 7.14 -3.56
CA MET A 253 10.16 7.53 -4.45
C MET A 253 11.39 6.69 -4.16
N LEU A 254 12.02 6.20 -5.22
CA LEU A 254 13.34 5.59 -5.22
C LEU A 254 14.33 6.59 -5.86
N THR A 255 15.41 6.93 -5.18
CA THR A 255 16.41 7.87 -5.67
C THR A 255 17.84 7.36 -5.47
N LYS A 256 18.73 7.71 -6.39
CA LYS A 256 20.18 7.45 -6.27
C LYS A 256 20.83 8.62 -5.57
N HIS A 257 21.48 8.37 -4.43
CA HIS A 257 22.19 9.39 -3.67
C HIS A 257 23.53 8.86 -3.17
N ARG A 258 24.62 9.52 -3.52
CA ARG A 258 26.01 9.16 -3.13
C ARG A 258 26.33 7.67 -3.37
N GLY A 259 25.89 7.14 -4.52
CA GLY A 259 26.11 5.74 -4.90
C GLY A 259 25.11 4.75 -4.31
N GLN A 260 24.30 5.15 -3.33
CA GLN A 260 23.30 4.30 -2.68
C GLN A 260 21.89 4.55 -3.20
N LEU A 261 21.05 3.53 -3.15
CA LEU A 261 19.62 3.64 -3.37
C LEU A 261 18.95 4.05 -2.05
N LEU A 262 18.22 5.15 -2.07
CA LEU A 262 17.36 5.60 -0.98
C LEU A 262 15.91 5.61 -1.44
N TRP A 263 14.99 5.22 -0.58
CA TRP A 263 13.56 5.26 -0.87
C TRP A 263 12.76 5.68 0.35
N GLY A 264 11.58 6.20 0.10
CA GLY A 264 10.65 6.64 1.13
C GLY A 264 9.39 7.23 0.53
N GLU A 265 8.40 7.48 1.35
CA GLU A 265 7.20 8.18 0.90
C GLU A 265 7.54 9.59 0.40
N ILE A 266 6.88 9.99 -0.68
CA ILE A 266 7.00 11.35 -1.21
C ILE A 266 6.29 12.28 -0.22
N PRO A 267 7.01 13.20 0.42
CA PRO A 267 6.40 14.12 1.37
C PRO A 267 5.30 14.95 0.71
N ALA A 268 4.13 15.00 1.33
CA ALA A 268 3.07 15.88 0.87
C ALA A 268 3.53 17.36 1.02
N PRO A 269 3.35 18.19 -0.01
CA PRO A 269 3.72 19.59 0.10
C PRO A 269 2.86 20.29 1.16
N VAL A 270 3.52 21.01 2.05
CA VAL A 270 2.85 21.83 3.06
C VAL A 270 2.48 23.18 2.42
N SER A 271 1.18 23.45 2.33
CA SER A 271 0.65 24.72 1.87
C SER A 271 1.06 25.84 2.85
N SER A 272 1.18 27.07 2.33
CA SER A 272 1.48 28.24 3.15
C SER A 272 0.45 28.42 4.25
N ARG A 273 0.89 28.40 5.50
CA ARG A 273 0.03 28.63 6.67
C ARG A 273 0.72 29.50 7.70
N PRO A 274 -0.02 30.34 8.41
CA PRO A 274 0.52 31.13 9.51
C PRO A 274 1.20 30.26 10.55
N ILE A 275 2.34 30.75 11.08
CA ILE A 275 3.04 30.11 12.18
C ILE A 275 3.08 31.04 13.39
N PRO A 276 2.76 30.54 14.59
CA PRO A 276 2.85 31.35 15.80
C PRO A 276 4.30 31.69 16.12
N PHE A 277 4.51 32.90 16.61
CA PHE A 277 5.82 33.37 17.06
C PHE A 277 5.69 34.18 18.34
N ARG A 278 6.81 34.33 19.03
CA ARG A 278 6.92 35.23 20.20
C ARG A 278 7.98 36.29 19.93
N ARG A 279 7.71 37.52 20.34
CA ARG A 279 8.70 38.58 20.43
C ARG A 279 9.19 38.65 21.87
N VAL A 280 10.50 38.58 22.02
CA VAL A 280 11.14 38.61 23.35
C VAL A 280 12.42 39.46 23.29
N PRO A 281 12.82 40.07 24.43
CA PRO A 281 14.12 40.73 24.52
C PRO A 281 15.24 39.78 24.14
N ARG A 282 16.25 40.31 23.42
CA ARG A 282 17.41 39.49 23.01
C ARG A 282 18.12 38.86 24.21
N SER A 283 18.11 39.50 25.37
CA SER A 283 18.73 39.00 26.61
C SER A 283 18.10 37.71 27.15
N GLU A 284 16.86 37.39 26.78
CA GLU A 284 16.18 36.19 27.22
C GLU A 284 16.52 34.95 26.38
N VAL A 285 17.19 35.11 25.25
CA VAL A 285 17.53 34.01 24.34
C VAL A 285 19.02 33.69 24.44
N THR A 286 19.34 32.57 25.05
CA THR A 286 20.71 32.09 25.25
C THR A 286 21.24 31.26 24.08
N ASN A 287 20.38 30.46 23.41
CA ASN A 287 20.76 29.62 22.28
C ASN A 287 20.16 30.17 20.97
N LEU A 288 21.00 30.63 20.07
CA LEU A 288 20.64 31.14 18.74
C LEU A 288 20.77 30.07 17.63
N ARG A 289 21.28 28.89 17.95
CA ARG A 289 21.59 27.84 16.97
C ARG A 289 20.81 26.54 17.20
N ASP A 290 19.66 26.64 17.86
CA ASP A 290 18.79 25.53 18.07
C ASP A 290 18.14 25.12 16.73
N PRO A 291 18.29 23.88 16.24
CA PRO A 291 17.72 23.47 14.97
C PRO A 291 16.18 23.42 14.97
N GLU A 292 15.56 23.32 16.14
CA GLU A 292 14.09 23.30 16.29
C GLU A 292 13.50 24.71 16.50
N ARG A 293 14.36 25.72 16.59
CA ARG A 293 13.95 27.11 16.82
C ARG A 293 14.57 28.06 15.84
N GLY A 294 13.75 28.80 15.11
CA GLY A 294 14.17 29.97 14.35
C GLY A 294 14.21 31.22 15.24
N VAL A 295 15.37 31.88 15.30
CA VAL A 295 15.53 33.12 16.06
C VAL A 295 15.99 34.21 15.09
N PHE A 296 15.18 35.26 14.96
CA PHE A 296 15.39 36.36 13.98
C PHE A 296 15.49 37.72 14.68
N ASP A 297 16.24 38.63 14.11
CA ASP A 297 16.17 40.04 14.50
C ASP A 297 14.74 40.57 14.26
N ALA A 298 14.06 41.05 15.29
CA ALA A 298 12.68 41.52 15.19
C ALA A 298 12.53 42.67 14.19
N ALA A 299 13.58 43.49 14.01
CA ALA A 299 13.59 44.56 13.03
C ALA A 299 13.67 44.11 11.58
N ALA A 300 14.06 42.85 11.32
CA ALA A 300 14.15 42.27 9.99
C ALA A 300 12.88 41.56 9.53
N VAL A 301 11.92 41.32 10.43
CA VAL A 301 10.67 40.60 10.10
C VAL A 301 9.63 41.56 9.56
N ARG A 302 9.03 41.23 8.41
CA ARG A 302 8.00 42.01 7.73
C ARG A 302 6.71 41.24 7.57
N GLY A 303 5.62 41.81 8.06
CA GLY A 303 4.29 41.22 7.90
C GLY A 303 4.08 39.93 8.67
N GLN A 304 3.32 39.01 8.07
CA GLN A 304 2.92 37.75 8.68
C GLN A 304 3.98 36.65 8.43
N LEU A 305 4.29 35.88 9.48
CA LEU A 305 5.11 34.68 9.34
C LEU A 305 4.29 33.49 8.88
N VAL A 306 4.77 32.84 7.84
CA VAL A 306 4.18 31.62 7.31
C VAL A 306 5.21 30.50 7.19
N VAL A 307 4.76 29.26 7.40
CA VAL A 307 5.55 28.08 7.09
C VAL A 307 4.97 27.38 5.85
N ARG A 308 5.84 26.94 4.96
CA ARG A 308 5.49 26.19 3.76
C ARG A 308 6.63 25.27 3.31
N SER A 309 6.32 24.34 2.42
CA SER A 309 7.37 23.62 1.67
C SER A 309 8.16 24.58 0.79
N VAL A 310 9.45 24.26 0.62
CA VAL A 310 10.30 24.96 -0.35
C VAL A 310 9.73 24.75 -1.76
N GLN A 311 9.69 25.80 -2.57
CA GLN A 311 9.21 25.80 -3.94
C GLN A 311 10.38 25.91 -4.92
N GLU A 312 10.11 25.49 -6.16
CA GLU A 312 11.07 25.66 -7.25
C GLU A 312 11.32 27.17 -7.50
N GLY A 313 12.59 27.53 -7.64
CA GLY A 313 12.98 28.93 -7.81
C GLY A 313 13.20 29.70 -6.51
N ASP A 314 12.88 29.15 -5.34
CA ASP A 314 13.13 29.81 -4.05
C ASP A 314 14.59 30.19 -3.89
N ARG A 315 14.81 31.46 -3.53
CA ARG A 315 16.15 32.03 -3.31
C ARG A 315 16.22 32.74 -1.96
N PHE A 316 17.40 32.73 -1.37
CA PHE A 316 17.69 33.47 -0.16
C PHE A 316 19.20 33.73 -0.06
N VAL A 317 19.61 34.61 0.82
CA VAL A 317 21.03 34.81 1.21
C VAL A 317 21.26 34.02 2.50
N PRO A 318 21.97 32.87 2.48
CA PRO A 318 22.23 32.10 3.69
C PRO A 318 23.06 32.88 4.69
N PHE A 319 22.87 32.66 5.98
CA PHE A 319 23.65 33.26 7.04
C PHE A 319 25.18 33.08 6.80
N GLY A 320 25.93 34.17 6.89
CA GLY A 320 27.37 34.19 6.64
C GLY A 320 27.78 34.31 5.17
N MET A 321 26.82 34.39 4.22
CA MET A 321 27.11 34.59 2.80
C MET A 321 26.69 35.96 2.30
N LYS A 322 27.38 36.44 1.25
CA LYS A 322 27.12 37.78 0.64
C LYS A 322 26.18 37.70 -0.58
N GLY A 323 26.00 36.53 -1.15
CA GLY A 323 25.22 36.35 -2.40
C GLY A 323 23.95 35.57 -2.23
N SER A 324 22.96 35.87 -3.06
CA SER A 324 21.72 35.09 -3.15
C SER A 324 21.97 33.73 -3.80
N LYS A 325 21.42 32.66 -3.23
CA LYS A 325 21.55 31.30 -3.70
C LYS A 325 20.18 30.62 -3.85
N LEU A 326 20.01 29.77 -4.86
CA LEU A 326 18.85 28.91 -4.94
C LEU A 326 18.84 27.95 -3.74
N VAL A 327 17.68 27.74 -3.15
CA VAL A 327 17.52 26.78 -2.05
C VAL A 327 17.90 25.36 -2.51
N SER A 328 17.55 24.98 -3.73
CA SER A 328 17.92 23.68 -4.32
C SER A 328 19.44 23.48 -4.36
N ASP A 329 20.22 24.52 -4.72
CA ASP A 329 21.68 24.47 -4.78
C ASP A 329 22.28 24.43 -3.37
N TYR A 330 21.72 25.24 -2.46
CA TYR A 330 22.15 25.24 -1.06
C TYR A 330 21.98 23.86 -0.41
N LEU A 331 20.87 23.15 -0.69
CA LEU A 331 20.61 21.81 -0.21
C LEU A 331 21.51 20.76 -0.90
N THR A 332 21.82 20.96 -2.20
CA THR A 332 22.77 20.11 -2.94
C THR A 332 24.17 20.17 -2.34
N ASP A 333 24.69 21.36 -2.06
CA ASP A 333 26.01 21.55 -1.44
C ASP A 333 26.09 20.90 -0.04
N ARG A 334 24.96 20.75 0.63
CA ARG A 334 24.86 20.07 1.93
C ARG A 334 24.53 18.58 1.80
N HIS A 335 24.66 18.05 0.61
CA HIS A 335 24.47 16.64 0.32
C HIS A 335 23.08 16.11 0.73
N ARG A 336 22.04 16.94 0.65
CA ARG A 336 20.67 16.50 0.91
C ARG A 336 20.15 15.65 -0.25
N SER A 337 19.53 14.53 0.10
CA SER A 337 18.88 13.65 -0.88
C SER A 337 17.67 14.35 -1.55
N ARG A 338 17.15 13.78 -2.61
CA ARG A 338 15.94 14.31 -3.27
C ARG A 338 14.72 14.27 -2.34
N LEU A 339 14.58 13.22 -1.54
CA LEU A 339 13.51 13.12 -0.53
C LEU A 339 13.64 14.23 0.53
N ASP A 340 14.87 14.46 1.06
CA ASP A 340 15.12 15.55 2.01
C ASP A 340 14.76 16.92 1.44
N LYS A 341 15.07 17.16 0.14
CA LYS A 341 14.75 18.41 -0.54
C LYS A 341 13.24 18.63 -0.64
N LEU A 342 12.48 17.57 -0.94
CA LEU A 342 11.02 17.64 -1.00
C LEU A 342 10.38 17.82 0.38
N ALA A 343 10.99 17.27 1.43
CA ALA A 343 10.53 17.42 2.81
C ALA A 343 10.91 18.79 3.42
N GLN A 344 11.81 19.55 2.77
CA GLN A 344 12.34 20.78 3.36
C GLN A 344 11.27 21.87 3.49
N LEU A 345 11.12 22.37 4.70
CA LEU A 345 10.25 23.49 5.02
C LEU A 345 11.04 24.78 5.14
N CYS A 346 10.36 25.89 4.88
CA CYS A 346 10.88 27.22 5.15
C CYS A 346 9.86 28.08 5.89
N VAL A 347 10.35 28.96 6.73
CA VAL A 347 9.59 30.06 7.31
C VAL A 347 9.87 31.31 6.51
N CYS A 348 8.81 31.97 6.06
CA CYS A 348 8.87 33.19 5.24
C CYS A 348 8.06 34.29 5.89
N ASP A 349 8.41 35.52 5.50
CA ASP A 349 7.58 36.71 5.67
C ASP A 349 7.28 37.34 4.30
N ASP A 350 6.78 38.59 4.26
CA ASP A 350 6.40 39.28 3.04
C ASP A 350 7.59 39.57 2.09
N GLU A 351 8.83 39.58 2.60
CA GLU A 351 10.04 39.79 1.81
C GLU A 351 10.74 38.48 1.39
N GLY A 352 10.28 37.32 1.87
CA GLY A 352 10.80 36.01 1.48
C GLY A 352 11.30 35.15 2.63
N ILE A 353 12.23 34.24 2.35
CA ILE A 353 12.68 33.25 3.31
C ILE A 353 13.48 33.87 4.44
N LEU A 354 13.07 33.56 5.68
CA LEU A 354 13.79 33.89 6.92
C LEU A 354 14.59 32.71 7.46
N TRP A 355 14.05 31.47 7.28
CA TRP A 355 14.67 30.30 7.85
C TRP A 355 14.35 29.05 7.01
N LEU A 356 15.38 28.32 6.64
CA LEU A 356 15.22 26.91 6.22
C LEU A 356 15.20 26.07 7.49
N VAL A 357 14.04 25.51 7.82
CA VAL A 357 13.79 24.82 9.09
C VAL A 357 14.84 23.74 9.34
N GLY A 358 15.43 23.76 10.51
CA GLY A 358 16.48 22.81 10.91
C GLY A 358 17.86 23.03 10.30
N LEU A 359 18.04 24.04 9.41
CA LEU A 359 19.31 24.23 8.69
C LEU A 359 19.96 25.57 8.93
N THR A 360 19.35 26.66 8.49
CA THR A 360 19.98 28.00 8.57
C THR A 360 18.96 29.11 8.42
N ILE A 361 19.24 30.25 9.04
CA ILE A 361 18.48 31.47 8.83
C ILE A 361 19.02 32.25 7.62
N ALA A 362 18.22 33.16 7.09
CA ALA A 362 18.66 34.13 6.10
C ALA A 362 19.56 35.21 6.72
N GLN A 363 20.53 35.69 5.97
CA GLN A 363 21.46 36.71 6.42
C GLN A 363 20.76 38.00 6.88
N ARG A 364 19.66 38.38 6.20
CA ARG A 364 18.88 39.57 6.57
C ARG A 364 18.21 39.48 7.94
N ALA A 365 17.92 38.25 8.39
CA ALA A 365 17.26 37.99 9.67
C ALA A 365 18.24 37.67 10.80
N ALA A 366 19.54 37.82 10.55
CA ALA A 366 20.58 37.47 11.51
C ALA A 366 20.54 38.39 12.75
N VAL A 367 20.58 37.76 13.91
CA VAL A 367 20.74 38.47 15.19
C VAL A 367 22.17 39.01 15.29
N THR A 368 22.30 40.31 15.52
CA THR A 368 23.58 41.01 15.63
C THR A 368 23.79 41.55 17.05
N PRO A 369 24.98 42.06 17.41
CA PRO A 369 25.21 42.71 18.69
C PRO A 369 24.32 43.95 18.96
N SER A 370 23.78 44.55 17.90
CA SER A 370 22.86 45.71 18.00
C SER A 370 21.38 45.28 18.11
N THR A 371 21.06 44.01 17.98
CA THR A 371 19.70 43.51 18.09
C THR A 371 19.22 43.59 19.54
N THR A 372 18.14 44.30 19.80
CA THR A 372 17.53 44.44 21.13
C THR A 372 16.37 43.48 21.36
N GLU A 373 15.62 43.16 20.32
CA GLU A 373 14.45 42.29 20.36
C GLU A 373 14.54 41.21 19.27
N VAL A 374 14.10 40.02 19.59
CA VAL A 374 14.10 38.90 18.66
C VAL A 374 12.70 38.28 18.51
N VAL A 375 12.45 37.73 17.32
CA VAL A 375 11.30 36.89 17.03
C VAL A 375 11.75 35.44 17.13
N CYS A 376 11.06 34.67 17.96
CA CYS A 376 11.28 33.24 18.15
C CYS A 376 10.11 32.42 17.54
N VAL A 377 10.44 31.49 16.66
CA VAL A 377 9.52 30.53 16.06
C VAL A 377 9.95 29.14 16.50
N GLU A 378 9.06 28.40 17.16
CA GLU A 378 9.29 26.99 17.51
C GLU A 378 8.63 26.10 16.47
N PHE A 379 9.39 25.14 15.96
CA PHE A 379 8.90 24.14 15.04
C PHE A 379 9.08 22.77 15.68
N LYS A 380 7.99 22.22 16.21
CA LYS A 380 7.92 20.83 16.63
C LYS A 380 7.46 20.03 15.42
N GLY A 381 8.35 19.19 14.83
CA GLY A 381 8.12 18.33 13.70
C GLY A 381 6.99 17.32 13.89
#